data_b36dd1800438751a876f057d2c510b1e
#
_entry.id   b36dd1800438751a876f057d2c510b1e
#
_cell.length_a   1.000
_cell.length_b   1.000
_cell.length_c   1.000
_cell.angle_alpha   90.00
_cell.angle_beta   90.00
_cell.angle_gamma   90.00
#
_symmetry.space_group_name_H-M   'P 1'
#
loop_
_entity.id
_entity.type
_entity.pdbx_description
1 polymer ?
#
loop_
_entity_poly.entity_id
_entity_poly.type
_entity_poly.pdbx_seq_one_letter_code
_entity_poly.pdbx_strand_id
1 'polypeptide(L)'
;MPLADFHAQQDVVTLLQRSLERGRLGHAYLFTGHDLAELESVGLALAQTLNCAQPPQSAPDGTPMDSCGTCVSCQKIMSASHPDVMVVKPESKLRQIKIGQIVRRPSSPPRVLHDLVNNKPVEGGYKVALLVAADRLNEDAANSLLKTLEEPP
;
A
#
# COMPACT_ATOMS: atom_id res chain seq x y z
N MET A 1 6.69 -1.44 11.34
CA MET A 1 7.22 -0.27 12.07
C MET A 1 6.14 0.81 12.10
N PRO A 2 5.71 1.29 13.26
CA PRO A 2 4.69 2.32 13.33
C PRO A 2 5.09 3.64 12.67
N LEU A 3 4.10 4.42 12.21
CA LEU A 3 4.34 5.73 11.60
C LEU A 3 5.11 6.67 12.53
N ALA A 4 4.84 6.60 13.83
CA ALA A 4 5.53 7.43 14.83
C ALA A 4 7.06 7.21 14.89
N ASP A 5 7.54 6.07 14.40
CA ASP A 5 8.97 5.74 14.43
C ASP A 5 9.76 6.40 13.29
N PHE A 6 9.09 7.01 12.31
CA PHE A 6 9.74 7.73 11.19
C PHE A 6 10.07 9.18 11.56
N HIS A 7 11.03 9.35 12.49
CA HIS A 7 11.37 10.67 13.02
C HIS A 7 11.93 11.64 11.98
N ALA A 8 12.63 11.15 10.97
CA ALA A 8 13.17 11.96 9.89
C ALA A 8 12.10 12.44 8.90
N GLN A 9 10.90 11.84 8.94
CA GLN A 9 9.79 12.11 8.00
C GLN A 9 8.55 12.64 8.73
N GLN A 10 8.73 13.43 9.77
CA GLN A 10 7.62 13.94 10.59
C GLN A 10 6.57 14.71 9.79
N ASP A 11 6.96 15.46 8.78
CA ASP A 11 6.01 16.22 7.95
C ASP A 11 5.08 15.27 7.19
N VAL A 12 5.61 14.20 6.61
CA VAL A 12 4.83 13.19 5.90
C VAL A 12 3.91 12.45 6.86
N VAL A 13 4.44 12.02 8.01
CA VAL A 13 3.67 11.32 9.05
C VAL A 13 2.52 12.20 9.53
N THR A 14 2.78 13.48 9.80
CA THR A 14 1.75 14.42 10.25
C THR A 14 0.65 14.59 9.20
N LEU A 15 1.01 14.72 7.92
CA LEU A 15 0.02 14.82 6.83
C LEU A 15 -0.85 13.57 6.73
N LEU A 16 -0.25 12.39 6.81
CA LEU A 16 -0.99 11.13 6.76
C LEU A 16 -1.94 11.00 7.96
N GLN A 17 -1.46 11.29 9.16
CA GLN A 17 -2.27 11.21 10.38
C GLN A 17 -3.43 12.21 10.36
N ARG A 18 -3.22 13.42 9.86
CA ARG A 18 -4.30 14.40 9.69
C ARG A 18 -5.35 13.93 8.69
N SER A 19 -4.93 13.31 7.59
CA SER A 19 -5.87 12.73 6.62
C SER A 19 -6.71 11.62 7.23
N LEU A 20 -6.10 10.76 8.04
CA LEU A 20 -6.79 9.69 8.77
C LEU A 20 -7.76 10.27 9.81
N GLU A 21 -7.34 11.25 10.60
CA GLU A 21 -8.15 11.89 11.61
C GLU A 21 -9.40 12.55 11.05
N ARG A 22 -9.27 13.18 9.88
CA ARG A 22 -10.35 13.90 9.20
C ARG A 22 -11.23 13.01 8.32
N GLY A 23 -10.94 11.72 8.22
CA GLY A 23 -11.64 10.82 7.31
C GLY A 23 -11.45 11.17 5.83
N ARG A 24 -10.34 11.80 5.48
CA ARG A 24 -10.03 12.27 4.11
C ARG A 24 -8.85 11.55 3.51
N LEU A 25 -8.77 10.25 3.71
CA LEU A 25 -7.74 9.44 3.08
C LEU A 25 -7.98 9.39 1.56
N GLY A 26 -6.97 9.74 0.78
CA GLY A 26 -7.02 9.64 -0.68
C GLY A 26 -7.00 8.18 -1.14
N HIS A 27 -7.46 7.93 -2.38
CA HIS A 27 -7.42 6.58 -2.96
C HIS A 27 -6.06 6.23 -3.55
N ALA A 28 -5.18 7.20 -3.77
CA ALA A 28 -3.82 6.99 -4.27
C ALA A 28 -2.85 8.02 -3.70
N TYR A 29 -1.64 7.56 -3.37
CA TYR A 29 -0.55 8.40 -2.89
C TYR A 29 0.72 8.13 -3.69
N LEU A 30 1.49 9.16 -3.95
CA LEU A 30 2.81 9.06 -4.55
C LEU A 30 3.84 9.51 -3.53
N PHE A 31 4.68 8.58 -3.06
CA PHE A 31 5.83 8.89 -2.20
C PHE A 31 7.07 9.08 -3.07
N THR A 32 7.74 10.19 -2.90
CA THR A 32 8.97 10.51 -3.63
C THR A 32 10.13 10.74 -2.67
N GLY A 33 11.32 10.36 -3.07
CA GLY A 33 12.53 10.51 -2.25
C GLY A 33 13.72 9.79 -2.85
N HIS A 34 14.85 9.86 -2.16
CA HIS A 34 16.12 9.31 -2.63
C HIS A 34 16.41 7.88 -2.13
N ASP A 35 15.74 7.46 -1.06
CA ASP A 35 15.93 6.14 -0.46
C ASP A 35 14.68 5.29 -0.68
N LEU A 36 14.77 4.36 -1.64
CA LEU A 36 13.64 3.49 -1.99
C LEU A 36 13.23 2.60 -0.82
N ALA A 37 14.17 2.11 -0.02
CA ALA A 37 13.88 1.26 1.14
C ALA A 37 13.08 2.03 2.19
N GLU A 38 13.40 3.30 2.41
CA GLU A 38 12.64 4.15 3.33
C GLU A 38 11.24 4.43 2.80
N LEU A 39 11.10 4.72 1.50
CA LEU A 39 9.80 4.92 0.86
C LEU A 39 8.91 3.69 1.01
N GLU A 40 9.47 2.51 0.76
CA GLU A 40 8.75 1.24 0.95
C GLU A 40 8.33 1.05 2.41
N SER A 41 9.20 1.35 3.35
CA SER A 41 8.93 1.23 4.79
C SER A 41 7.76 2.12 5.23
N VAL A 42 7.71 3.37 4.76
CA VAL A 42 6.59 4.29 5.04
C VAL A 42 5.29 3.76 4.43
N GLY A 43 5.34 3.26 3.20
CA GLY A 43 4.19 2.65 2.54
C GLY A 43 3.64 1.44 3.31
N LEU A 44 4.53 0.56 3.77
CA LEU A 44 4.16 -0.59 4.60
C LEU A 44 3.59 -0.15 5.96
N ALA A 45 4.16 0.88 6.57
CA ALA A 45 3.65 1.43 7.83
C ALA A 45 2.23 1.98 7.66
N LEU A 46 1.94 2.64 6.55
CA LEU A 46 0.58 3.10 6.25
C LEU A 46 -0.38 1.92 6.06
N ALA A 47 0.04 0.89 5.32
CA ALA A 47 -0.76 -0.32 5.14
C ALA A 47 -1.06 -1.01 6.47
N GLN A 48 -0.07 -1.12 7.36
CA GLN A 48 -0.25 -1.65 8.70
C GLN A 48 -1.22 -0.79 9.53
N THR A 49 -1.11 0.54 9.46
CA THR A 49 -2.00 1.46 10.15
C THR A 49 -3.45 1.24 9.74
N LEU A 50 -3.70 1.17 8.43
CA LEU A 50 -5.05 1.00 7.88
C LEU A 50 -5.69 -0.35 8.23
N ASN A 51 -4.90 -1.36 8.53
CA ASN A 51 -5.37 -2.72 8.81
C ASN A 51 -5.04 -3.20 10.23
N CYS A 52 -4.55 -2.33 11.10
CA CYS A 52 -4.18 -2.70 12.46
C CYS A 52 -5.39 -3.11 13.29
N ALA A 53 -5.33 -4.29 13.93
CA ALA A 53 -6.39 -4.78 14.79
C ALA A 53 -6.38 -4.16 16.19
N GLN A 54 -5.25 -3.61 16.60
CA GLN A 54 -5.04 -3.04 17.94
C GLN A 54 -4.28 -1.71 17.85
N PRO A 55 -4.87 -0.69 17.17
CA PRO A 55 -4.18 0.59 17.01
C PRO A 55 -3.96 1.28 18.34
N PRO A 56 -2.75 1.83 18.59
CA PRO A 56 -2.47 2.57 19.81
C PRO A 56 -3.27 3.86 19.92
N GLN A 57 -3.71 4.40 18.78
CA GLN A 57 -4.50 5.62 18.71
C GLN A 57 -5.47 5.53 17.53
N SER A 58 -6.70 5.98 17.76
CA SER A 58 -7.74 6.02 16.72
C SER A 58 -8.36 7.42 16.63
N ALA A 59 -8.85 7.76 15.43
CA ALA A 59 -9.62 8.96 15.20
C ALA A 59 -11.01 8.86 15.85
N PRO A 60 -11.77 9.99 15.99
CA PRO A 60 -13.12 9.97 16.56
C PRO A 60 -14.08 9.02 15.85
N ASP A 61 -13.91 8.77 14.56
CA ASP A 61 -14.72 7.85 13.76
C ASP A 61 -14.27 6.38 13.86
N GLY A 62 -13.23 6.09 14.66
CA GLY A 62 -12.68 4.75 14.82
C GLY A 62 -11.55 4.41 13.84
N THR A 63 -11.20 5.28 12.91
CA THR A 63 -10.09 5.05 11.96
C THR A 63 -8.76 4.97 12.72
N PRO A 64 -7.96 3.90 12.53
CA PRO A 64 -6.63 3.82 13.13
C PRO A 64 -5.74 4.97 12.68
N MET A 65 -4.97 5.55 13.61
CA MET A 65 -4.04 6.63 13.32
C MET A 65 -2.57 6.19 13.34
N ASP A 66 -2.32 4.99 13.84
CA ASP A 66 -1.01 4.34 13.78
C ASP A 66 -1.19 2.83 13.96
N SER A 67 -0.13 2.09 13.71
CA SER A 67 -0.12 0.63 13.87
C SER A 67 0.57 0.24 15.19
N CYS A 68 0.17 -0.91 15.75
CA CYS A 68 0.88 -1.49 16.90
C CYS A 68 2.17 -2.21 16.48
N GLY A 69 2.29 -2.63 15.24
CA GLY A 69 3.43 -3.37 14.70
C GLY A 69 3.51 -4.85 15.13
N THR A 70 2.63 -5.30 16.02
CA THR A 70 2.75 -6.62 16.64
C THR A 70 1.52 -7.52 16.51
N CYS A 71 0.35 -6.99 16.17
CA CYS A 71 -0.83 -7.81 15.97
C CYS A 71 -0.68 -8.72 14.73
N VAL A 72 -1.57 -9.71 14.61
CA VAL A 72 -1.53 -10.67 13.50
C VAL A 72 -1.58 -9.98 12.14
N SER A 73 -2.44 -8.96 12.00
CA SER A 73 -2.53 -8.19 10.76
C SER A 73 -1.22 -7.48 10.42
N CYS A 74 -0.62 -6.78 11.38
CA CYS A 74 0.68 -6.12 11.18
C CYS A 74 1.79 -7.11 10.80
N GLN A 75 1.81 -8.28 11.45
CA GLN A 75 2.78 -9.32 11.13
C GLN A 75 2.59 -9.89 9.73
N LYS A 76 1.35 -10.14 9.30
CA LYS A 76 1.03 -10.61 7.95
C LYS A 76 1.48 -9.62 6.88
N ILE A 77 1.31 -8.32 7.12
CA ILE A 77 1.76 -7.28 6.19
C ILE A 77 3.27 -7.30 6.05
N MET A 78 4.01 -7.39 7.15
CA MET A 78 5.46 -7.47 7.13
C MET A 78 5.99 -8.72 6.44
N SER A 79 5.29 -9.85 6.55
CA SER A 79 5.66 -11.11 5.91
C SER A 79 5.10 -11.27 4.49
N ALA A 80 4.45 -10.24 3.95
CA ALA A 80 3.81 -10.25 2.63
C ALA A 80 2.72 -11.34 2.48
N SER A 81 2.04 -11.70 3.55
CA SER A 81 1.00 -12.74 3.56
C SER A 81 -0.40 -12.23 3.84
N HIS A 82 -0.59 -10.91 3.99
CA HIS A 82 -1.91 -10.34 4.22
C HIS A 82 -2.75 -10.39 2.93
N PRO A 83 -4.00 -10.91 2.98
CA PRO A 83 -4.82 -11.07 1.77
C PRO A 83 -5.25 -9.74 1.14
N ASP A 84 -5.35 -8.67 1.91
CA ASP A 84 -5.83 -7.37 1.46
C ASP A 84 -4.70 -6.37 1.18
N VAL A 85 -3.45 -6.77 1.39
CA VAL A 85 -2.27 -5.92 1.14
C VAL A 85 -1.34 -6.62 0.17
N MET A 86 -1.01 -5.91 -0.90
CA MET A 86 -0.17 -6.42 -1.97
C MET A 86 0.99 -5.48 -2.22
N VAL A 87 2.18 -6.06 -2.39
CA VAL A 87 3.38 -5.31 -2.79
C VAL A 87 3.77 -5.75 -4.19
N VAL A 88 3.83 -4.79 -5.11
CA VAL A 88 4.23 -5.01 -6.50
C VAL A 88 5.64 -4.46 -6.69
N LYS A 89 6.56 -5.31 -7.11
CA LYS A 89 7.96 -4.96 -7.35
C LYS A 89 8.37 -5.34 -8.77
N PRO A 90 9.40 -4.69 -9.35
CA PRO A 90 9.96 -5.11 -10.62
C PRO A 90 10.47 -6.57 -10.54
N GLU A 91 10.05 -7.42 -11.49
CA GLU A 91 10.36 -8.86 -11.47
C GLU A 91 11.16 -9.34 -12.69
N SER A 92 11.28 -8.54 -13.74
CA SER A 92 11.96 -8.98 -14.96
C SER A 92 13.47 -8.79 -14.88
N LYS A 93 14.21 -9.40 -15.83
CA LYS A 93 15.64 -9.15 -16.03
C LYS A 93 15.94 -7.67 -16.27
N LEU A 94 15.00 -6.95 -16.87
CA LEU A 94 15.07 -5.51 -17.11
C LEU A 94 14.64 -4.69 -15.89
N ARG A 95 14.26 -5.35 -14.79
CA ARG A 95 13.77 -4.72 -13.56
C ARG A 95 12.59 -3.79 -13.83
N GLN A 96 11.61 -4.27 -14.59
CA GLN A 96 10.40 -3.55 -14.92
C GLN A 96 9.18 -4.19 -14.23
N ILE A 97 8.19 -3.35 -13.92
CA ILE A 97 6.86 -3.83 -13.55
C ILE A 97 6.09 -4.00 -14.86
N LYS A 98 5.71 -5.26 -15.14
CA LYS A 98 5.02 -5.62 -16.38
C LYS A 98 3.50 -5.64 -16.21
N ILE A 99 2.79 -5.52 -17.33
CA ILE A 99 1.31 -5.55 -17.36
C ILE A 99 0.75 -6.83 -16.70
N GLY A 100 1.43 -7.96 -16.81
CA GLY A 100 1.01 -9.22 -16.18
C GLY A 100 0.97 -9.18 -14.66
N GLN A 101 1.67 -8.22 -14.02
CA GLN A 101 1.61 -7.99 -12.58
C GLN A 101 0.40 -7.13 -12.19
N ILE A 102 -0.14 -6.37 -13.12
CA ILE A 102 -1.30 -5.48 -12.93
C ILE A 102 -2.59 -6.20 -13.34
N VAL A 103 -2.60 -6.81 -14.51
CA VAL A 103 -3.75 -7.49 -15.10
C VAL A 103 -3.42 -8.95 -15.33
N ARG A 104 -4.39 -9.84 -15.09
CA ARG A 104 -4.19 -11.29 -15.27
C ARG A 104 -3.81 -11.63 -16.71
N ARG A 105 -2.67 -12.29 -16.87
CA ARG A 105 -2.13 -12.83 -18.13
C ARG A 105 -1.64 -14.26 -17.89
N PRO A 106 -1.39 -15.07 -18.92
CA PRO A 106 -0.89 -16.44 -18.75
C PRO A 106 0.41 -16.55 -17.94
N SER A 107 1.29 -15.54 -18.04
CA SER A 107 2.57 -15.49 -17.31
C SER A 107 2.49 -14.70 -15.99
N SER A 108 1.30 -14.34 -15.53
CA SER A 108 1.14 -13.55 -14.31
C SER A 108 1.56 -14.31 -13.06
N PRO A 109 2.09 -13.60 -12.04
CA PRO A 109 2.28 -14.19 -10.71
C PRO A 109 0.94 -14.58 -10.09
N PRO A 110 0.94 -15.33 -8.97
CA PRO A 110 -0.31 -15.76 -8.32
C PRO A 110 -1.26 -14.62 -7.94
N ARG A 111 -0.72 -13.45 -7.63
CA ARG A 111 -1.52 -12.26 -7.29
C ARG A 111 -1.24 -11.13 -8.28
N VAL A 112 -2.31 -10.50 -8.77
CA VAL A 112 -2.21 -9.31 -9.62
C VAL A 112 -3.04 -8.18 -9.01
N LEU A 113 -2.69 -6.95 -9.36
CA LEU A 113 -3.32 -5.75 -8.81
C LEU A 113 -4.84 -5.71 -9.05
N HIS A 114 -5.29 -6.03 -10.25
CA HIS A 114 -6.71 -6.01 -10.60
C HIS A 114 -7.55 -6.95 -9.73
N ASP A 115 -7.02 -8.13 -9.37
CA ASP A 115 -7.75 -9.05 -8.49
C ASP A 115 -7.94 -8.45 -7.11
N LEU A 116 -6.93 -7.74 -6.60
CA LEU A 116 -7.03 -7.06 -5.32
C LEU A 116 -8.09 -5.96 -5.34
N VAL A 117 -8.02 -5.05 -6.33
CA VAL A 117 -8.90 -3.86 -6.34
C VAL A 117 -10.34 -4.17 -6.69
N ASN A 118 -10.60 -5.27 -7.43
CA ASN A 118 -11.96 -5.64 -7.86
C ASN A 118 -12.70 -6.52 -6.86
N ASN A 119 -12.02 -7.06 -5.85
CA ASN A 119 -12.65 -7.90 -4.83
C ASN A 119 -12.85 -7.13 -3.53
N LYS A 120 -13.79 -7.60 -2.70
CA LYS A 120 -14.01 -7.03 -1.36
C LYS A 120 -12.85 -7.41 -0.43
N PRO A 121 -12.54 -6.59 0.59
CA PRO A 121 -11.54 -6.94 1.60
C PRO A 121 -11.89 -8.28 2.27
N VAL A 122 -10.92 -9.18 2.38
CA VAL A 122 -11.10 -10.48 3.02
C VAL A 122 -11.19 -10.34 4.53
N GLU A 123 -10.38 -9.48 5.12
CA GLU A 123 -10.31 -9.26 6.57
C GLU A 123 -11.06 -7.99 7.04
N GLY A 124 -11.83 -7.38 6.16
CA GLY A 124 -12.74 -6.28 6.49
C GLY A 124 -12.11 -4.90 6.65
N GLY A 125 -10.80 -4.78 6.47
CA GLY A 125 -10.09 -3.51 6.51
C GLY A 125 -9.97 -2.85 5.13
N TYR A 126 -8.86 -2.16 4.91
CA TYR A 126 -8.55 -1.52 3.64
C TYR A 126 -7.77 -2.44 2.71
N LYS A 127 -8.12 -2.43 1.44
CA LYS A 127 -7.27 -3.01 0.39
C LYS A 127 -6.16 -2.01 0.08
N VAL A 128 -4.92 -2.46 0.12
CA VAL A 128 -3.74 -1.62 -0.14
C VAL A 128 -2.85 -2.30 -1.17
N ALA A 129 -2.53 -1.58 -2.23
CA ALA A 129 -1.51 -1.98 -3.19
C ALA A 129 -0.34 -1.00 -3.10
N LEU A 130 0.83 -1.53 -2.82
CA LEU A 130 2.06 -0.77 -2.75
C LEU A 130 2.91 -1.11 -3.98
N LEU A 131 3.09 -0.14 -4.87
CA LEU A 131 3.94 -0.28 -6.04
C LEU A 131 5.32 0.29 -5.72
N VAL A 132 6.29 -0.58 -5.54
CA VAL A 132 7.68 -0.21 -5.23
C VAL A 132 8.41 0.09 -6.52
N ALA A 133 9.09 1.23 -6.60
CA ALA A 133 9.75 1.71 -7.81
C ALA A 133 8.75 1.90 -8.97
N ALA A 134 7.72 2.73 -8.76
CA ALA A 134 6.68 2.97 -9.76
C ALA A 134 7.20 3.54 -11.07
N ASP A 135 8.38 4.17 -11.07
CA ASP A 135 9.10 4.60 -12.27
C ASP A 135 9.55 3.42 -13.16
N ARG A 136 9.50 2.20 -12.65
CA ARG A 136 9.82 0.98 -13.39
C ARG A 136 8.62 0.33 -14.08
N LEU A 137 7.44 0.92 -14.01
CA LEU A 137 6.30 0.49 -14.82
C LEU A 137 6.65 0.62 -16.30
N ASN A 138 6.43 -0.45 -17.07
CA ASN A 138 6.52 -0.30 -18.53
C ASN A 138 5.25 0.40 -19.05
N GLU A 139 5.23 0.77 -20.34
CA GLU A 139 4.15 1.54 -20.90
C GLU A 139 2.78 0.85 -20.77
N ASP A 140 2.71 -0.44 -21.06
CA ASP A 140 1.47 -1.21 -20.98
C ASP A 140 0.94 -1.29 -19.54
N ALA A 141 1.84 -1.54 -18.57
CA ALA A 141 1.49 -1.58 -17.17
C ALA A 141 1.03 -0.21 -16.66
N ALA A 142 1.71 0.86 -17.05
CA ALA A 142 1.36 2.23 -16.67
C ALA A 142 -0.02 2.62 -17.23
N ASN A 143 -0.32 2.31 -18.49
CA ASN A 143 -1.61 2.58 -19.10
C ASN A 143 -2.74 1.81 -18.42
N SER A 144 -2.50 0.56 -18.05
CA SER A 144 -3.46 -0.26 -17.32
C SER A 144 -3.72 0.27 -15.91
N LEU A 145 -2.68 0.70 -15.21
CA LEU A 145 -2.79 1.32 -13.89
C LEU A 145 -3.55 2.65 -13.94
N LEU A 146 -3.28 3.47 -14.97
CA LEU A 146 -3.93 4.77 -15.14
C LEU A 146 -5.45 4.65 -15.17
N LYS A 147 -5.99 3.65 -15.87
CA LYS A 147 -7.44 3.39 -15.89
C LYS A 147 -8.00 3.13 -14.50
N THR A 148 -7.29 2.38 -13.68
CA THR A 148 -7.70 2.09 -12.28
C THR A 148 -7.66 3.35 -11.42
N LEU A 149 -6.68 4.23 -11.64
CA LEU A 149 -6.56 5.48 -10.90
C LEU A 149 -7.62 6.51 -11.28
N GLU A 150 -8.01 6.57 -12.57
CA GLU A 150 -9.04 7.48 -13.06
C GLU A 150 -10.45 7.04 -12.64
N GLU A 151 -10.68 5.73 -12.58
CA GLU A 151 -11.97 5.13 -12.23
C GLU A 151 -11.79 4.13 -11.09
N PRO A 152 -11.58 4.60 -9.84
CA PRO A 152 -11.42 3.69 -8.70
C PRO A 152 -12.66 2.82 -8.49
N PRO A 153 -12.48 1.53 -8.21
CA PRO A 153 -13.61 0.62 -7.93
C PRO A 153 -14.31 0.90 -6.62
#